data_40bad236366188f712f238a1ff7fda92
#
_entry.id   40bad236366188f712f238a1ff7fda92
#
_cell.length_a   1.000
_cell.length_b   1.000
_cell.length_c   1.000
_cell.angle_alpha   90.00
_cell.angle_beta   90.00
_cell.angle_gamma   90.00
#
_symmetry.space_group_name_H-M   'P 1'
#
loop_
_entity.id
_entity.type
_entity.pdbx_description
1 polymer ?
#
loop_
_entity_poly.entity_id
_entity_poly.type
_entity_poly.pdbx_seq_one_letter_code
_entity_poly.pdbx_strand_id
1 'polypeptide(L)'
;MKREQELLPVTYYHVVFTFSDKLNILCANHPKLMYTILFKAAWLSIKTMMGEEKWCGGQTGMLAVLHTWGQNLSHHPHLHCIVPGGGLSFDSKTWKAAKKASVLVDVIELSALFQQTFLRLLRETWEFEGIDFRGAARKYEELSEWRALFESVQNPWVVYAKRPSTGPKQTLAYLSRYTHSVAISEHRILELGAEKVKIQYKDYADEGADGLPKKKELALKYMDFIKRFVKHILPSGFQKIRYYGIWAASNRKTKLAKCQALLQHVPLQLTMKAIKAIVKQKLGIDPTVCSGCGSADLVTEIVAPTLMMLGMIDQRSRENAMNKAPPESRLVGLGKWVEVGA
;
A
#
# COMPACT_ATOMS: atom_id res chain seq x y z
N MET A 1 1.54 -15.25 -0.48
CA MET A 1 2.37 -16.42 -0.04
C MET A 1 3.80 -16.01 0.34
N LYS A 2 4.67 -15.50 -0.55
CA LYS A 2 6.06 -15.13 -0.18
C LYS A 2 6.14 -14.09 0.96
N ARG A 3 5.18 -13.19 1.07
CA ARG A 3 5.13 -12.13 2.10
C ARG A 3 4.54 -12.58 3.44
N GLU A 4 3.79 -13.65 3.48
CA GLU A 4 3.30 -14.24 4.73
C GLU A 4 4.44 -14.79 5.57
N GLN A 5 5.51 -15.26 4.92
CA GLN A 5 6.72 -15.75 5.58
C GLN A 5 7.54 -14.64 6.25
N GLU A 6 7.32 -13.39 5.88
CA GLU A 6 8.00 -12.21 6.44
C GLU A 6 7.25 -11.60 7.63
N LEU A 7 6.05 -12.10 7.94
CA LEU A 7 5.29 -11.66 9.10
C LEU A 7 5.91 -12.20 10.39
N LEU A 8 5.82 -11.35 11.41
CA LEU A 8 6.19 -11.72 12.78
C LEU A 8 4.93 -12.02 13.60
N PRO A 9 4.97 -12.87 14.61
CA PRO A 9 3.84 -13.20 15.47
C PRO A 9 3.59 -12.10 16.53
N VAL A 10 3.45 -10.86 16.05
CA VAL A 10 3.25 -9.68 16.88
C VAL A 10 2.01 -8.90 16.44
N THR A 11 1.54 -7.98 17.27
CA THR A 11 0.51 -7.02 16.89
C THR A 11 1.05 -6.07 15.82
N TYR A 12 0.20 -5.70 14.88
CA TYR A 12 0.52 -4.70 13.87
C TYR A 12 -0.34 -3.46 14.05
N TYR A 13 0.16 -2.33 13.60
CA TYR A 13 -0.56 -1.06 13.60
C TYR A 13 -0.67 -0.54 12.18
N HIS A 14 -1.87 -0.07 11.85
CA HIS A 14 -2.12 0.65 10.62
C HIS A 14 -1.96 2.14 10.87
N VAL A 15 -1.03 2.76 10.18
CA VAL A 15 -0.76 4.20 10.26
C VAL A 15 -0.98 4.82 8.91
N VAL A 16 -1.70 5.93 8.86
CA VAL A 16 -1.94 6.70 7.63
C VAL A 16 -1.27 8.05 7.76
N PHE A 17 -0.48 8.43 6.77
CA PHE A 17 0.16 9.73 6.68
C PHE A 17 -0.41 10.51 5.52
N THR A 18 -0.91 11.72 5.79
CA THR A 18 -1.43 12.64 4.80
C THR A 18 -0.80 14.01 5.00
N PHE A 19 -0.31 14.62 3.93
CA PHE A 19 0.17 16.00 3.97
C PHE A 19 -0.92 16.99 3.52
N SER A 20 -0.68 18.29 3.72
CA SER A 20 -1.62 19.35 3.37
C SER A 20 -1.95 19.35 1.87
N ASP A 21 -3.21 19.47 1.52
CA ASP A 21 -3.72 19.57 0.14
C ASP A 21 -3.16 20.79 -0.62
N LYS A 22 -2.75 21.84 0.09
CA LYS A 22 -2.07 23.01 -0.49
C LYS A 22 -0.76 22.64 -1.21
N LEU A 23 -0.14 21.52 -0.84
CA LEU A 23 1.04 20.97 -1.52
C LEU A 23 0.70 20.17 -2.78
N ASN A 24 -0.58 19.93 -3.09
CA ASN A 24 -0.98 19.17 -4.27
C ASN A 24 -0.53 19.80 -5.59
N ILE A 25 -0.36 21.12 -5.62
CA ILE A 25 0.20 21.82 -6.80
C ILE A 25 1.63 21.36 -7.10
N LEU A 26 2.45 21.14 -6.06
CA LEU A 26 3.79 20.58 -6.22
C LEU A 26 3.74 19.10 -6.64
N CYS A 27 2.79 18.33 -6.11
CA CYS A 27 2.57 16.95 -6.55
C CYS A 27 2.20 16.84 -8.03
N ALA A 28 1.40 17.77 -8.55
CA ALA A 28 1.03 17.80 -9.96
C ALA A 28 2.24 18.07 -10.86
N ASN A 29 3.20 18.86 -10.37
CA ASN A 29 4.42 19.22 -11.11
C ASN A 29 5.51 18.16 -10.98
N HIS A 30 5.74 17.67 -9.74
CA HIS A 30 6.84 16.79 -9.39
C HIS A 30 6.35 15.56 -8.59
N PRO A 31 5.48 14.71 -9.16
CA PRO A 31 4.87 13.60 -8.42
C PRO A 31 5.91 12.63 -7.85
N LYS A 32 6.94 12.29 -8.64
CA LYS A 32 8.01 11.37 -8.20
C LYS A 32 8.79 11.93 -6.99
N LEU A 33 9.09 13.21 -6.99
CA LEU A 33 9.77 13.90 -5.89
C LEU A 33 8.89 13.92 -4.64
N MET A 34 7.68 14.46 -4.75
CA MET A 34 6.76 14.65 -3.63
C MET A 34 6.39 13.32 -2.96
N TYR A 35 6.12 12.28 -3.75
CA TYR A 35 5.85 10.95 -3.21
C TYR A 35 7.10 10.34 -2.55
N THR A 36 8.30 10.60 -3.08
CA THR A 36 9.54 10.13 -2.45
C THR A 36 9.79 10.81 -1.11
N ILE A 37 9.55 12.12 -1.01
CA ILE A 37 9.61 12.87 0.25
C ILE A 37 8.58 12.32 1.24
N LEU A 38 7.34 12.07 0.79
CA LEU A 38 6.28 11.51 1.62
C LEU A 38 6.69 10.17 2.24
N PHE A 39 7.21 9.24 1.44
CA PHE A 39 7.72 7.96 1.93
C PHE A 39 8.89 8.13 2.91
N LYS A 40 9.85 9.01 2.60
CA LYS A 40 11.04 9.24 3.43
C LYS A 40 10.66 9.88 4.76
N ALA A 41 9.77 10.89 4.74
CA ALA A 41 9.30 11.56 5.95
C ALA A 41 8.53 10.61 6.88
N ALA A 42 7.59 9.83 6.35
CA ALA A 42 6.83 8.85 7.12
C ALA A 42 7.75 7.80 7.77
N TRP A 43 8.71 7.26 7.01
CA TRP A 43 9.66 6.30 7.55
C TRP A 43 10.56 6.92 8.63
N LEU A 44 11.12 8.09 8.41
CA LEU A 44 11.98 8.75 9.39
C LEU A 44 11.23 9.03 10.69
N SER A 45 9.99 9.48 10.62
CA SER A 45 9.17 9.76 11.80
C SER A 45 8.87 8.50 12.61
N ILE A 46 8.45 7.41 11.96
CA ILE A 46 8.24 6.12 12.63
C ILE A 46 9.57 5.60 13.23
N LYS A 47 10.65 5.64 12.46
CA LYS A 47 11.97 5.18 12.91
C LYS A 47 12.44 5.95 14.15
N THR A 48 12.28 7.26 14.15
CA THR A 48 12.70 8.12 15.28
C THR A 48 11.88 7.78 16.52
N MET A 49 10.55 7.84 16.43
CA MET A 49 9.72 7.58 17.59
C MET A 49 9.88 6.16 18.14
N MET A 50 9.87 5.14 17.28
CA MET A 50 10.05 3.75 17.73
C MET A 50 11.45 3.48 18.28
N GLY A 51 12.43 4.30 17.94
CA GLY A 51 13.77 4.27 18.53
C GLY A 51 13.83 4.78 19.97
N GLU A 52 12.87 5.60 20.39
CA GLU A 52 12.81 6.15 21.75
C GLU A 52 12.32 5.11 22.76
N GLU A 53 12.99 5.06 23.93
CA GLU A 53 12.65 4.10 24.99
C GLU A 53 11.21 4.26 25.51
N LYS A 54 10.64 5.47 25.46
CA LYS A 54 9.25 5.69 25.89
C LYS A 54 8.23 4.95 25.03
N TRP A 55 8.57 4.59 23.76
CA TRP A 55 7.67 3.90 22.84
C TRP A 55 8.06 2.43 22.62
N CYS A 56 9.33 2.18 22.26
CA CYS A 56 9.83 0.83 22.00
C CYS A 56 11.31 0.71 22.37
N GLY A 57 12.14 1.67 22.00
CA GLY A 57 13.60 1.61 22.17
C GLY A 57 14.25 0.59 21.22
N GLY A 58 13.72 0.38 20.02
CA GLY A 58 14.24 -0.63 19.10
C GLY A 58 14.11 -0.24 17.62
N GLN A 59 14.79 -1.02 16.81
CA GLN A 59 14.78 -0.89 15.35
C GLN A 59 13.54 -1.58 14.78
N THR A 60 12.52 -0.81 14.44
CA THR A 60 11.28 -1.33 13.86
C THR A 60 11.35 -1.53 12.35
N GLY A 61 10.24 -1.90 11.73
CA GLY A 61 10.04 -1.95 10.29
C GLY A 61 8.77 -1.23 9.89
N MET A 62 8.65 -0.91 8.61
CA MET A 62 7.44 -0.34 8.04
C MET A 62 7.24 -0.87 6.61
N LEU A 63 6.04 -1.32 6.32
CA LEU A 63 5.55 -1.49 4.96
C LEU A 63 4.65 -0.31 4.64
N ALA A 64 4.91 0.40 3.55
CA ALA A 64 4.14 1.55 3.12
C ALA A 64 3.60 1.38 1.70
N VAL A 65 2.35 1.76 1.49
CA VAL A 65 1.64 1.71 0.20
C VAL A 65 1.11 3.10 -0.11
N LEU A 66 1.48 3.65 -1.28
CA LEU A 66 1.01 4.94 -1.75
C LEU A 66 -0.38 4.82 -2.35
N HIS A 67 -1.29 5.66 -1.90
CA HIS A 67 -2.53 6.02 -2.58
C HIS A 67 -2.50 7.49 -2.96
N THR A 68 -3.06 7.82 -4.11
CA THR A 68 -3.09 9.21 -4.62
C THR A 68 -4.49 9.78 -4.71
N TRP A 69 -5.52 9.00 -4.32
CA TRP A 69 -6.94 9.33 -4.52
C TRP A 69 -7.74 9.41 -3.24
N GLY A 70 -8.64 10.38 -3.17
CA GLY A 70 -9.77 10.39 -2.24
C GLY A 70 -10.95 9.57 -2.78
N GLN A 71 -11.97 9.42 -1.95
CA GLN A 71 -13.17 8.65 -2.31
C GLN A 71 -13.92 9.20 -3.54
N ASN A 72 -13.88 10.52 -3.74
CA ASN A 72 -14.49 11.24 -4.86
C ASN A 72 -13.55 11.46 -6.06
N LEU A 73 -12.46 10.68 -6.15
CA LEU A 73 -11.39 10.83 -7.14
C LEU A 73 -10.66 12.19 -7.08
N SER A 74 -10.70 12.89 -5.94
CA SER A 74 -9.80 14.04 -5.72
C SER A 74 -8.35 13.55 -5.60
N HIS A 75 -7.41 14.38 -6.01
CA HIS A 75 -5.99 14.11 -5.81
C HIS A 75 -5.67 14.28 -4.33
N HIS A 76 -5.43 13.17 -3.63
CA HIS A 76 -5.22 13.10 -2.19
C HIS A 76 -4.13 12.08 -1.85
N PRO A 77 -2.85 12.42 -2.09
CA PRO A 77 -1.75 11.49 -1.83
C PRO A 77 -1.61 11.22 -0.33
N HIS A 78 -1.57 9.94 0.01
CA HIS A 78 -1.38 9.47 1.37
C HIS A 78 -0.75 8.09 1.39
N LEU A 79 -0.13 7.73 2.51
CA LEU A 79 0.46 6.41 2.71
C LEU A 79 -0.38 5.60 3.68
N HIS A 80 -0.69 4.38 3.30
CA HIS A 80 -1.10 3.34 4.22
C HIS A 80 0.13 2.56 4.66
N CYS A 81 0.45 2.64 5.95
CA CYS A 81 1.61 2.01 6.53
C CYS A 81 1.21 0.91 7.51
N ILE A 82 1.95 -0.19 7.51
CA ILE A 82 1.88 -1.21 8.54
C ILE A 82 3.19 -1.23 9.30
N VAL A 83 3.08 -1.16 10.62
CA VAL A 83 4.21 -1.13 11.54
C VAL A 83 4.03 -2.22 12.59
N PRO A 84 5.02 -3.08 12.84
CA PRO A 84 4.94 -4.07 13.91
C PRO A 84 4.97 -3.39 15.28
N GLY A 85 4.26 -3.95 16.25
CA GLY A 85 4.23 -3.48 17.63
C GLY A 85 5.50 -3.84 18.39
N GLY A 86 6.65 -3.44 17.87
CA GLY A 86 7.94 -3.65 18.46
C GLY A 86 9.08 -3.48 17.47
N GLY A 87 10.29 -3.84 17.92
CA GLY A 87 11.50 -3.74 17.13
C GLY A 87 12.64 -4.59 17.69
N LEU A 88 13.67 -4.78 16.89
CA LEU A 88 14.92 -5.39 17.29
C LEU A 88 15.71 -4.40 18.15
N SER A 89 16.22 -4.81 19.31
CA SER A 89 17.11 -3.96 20.11
C SER A 89 18.31 -3.49 19.29
N PHE A 90 18.91 -2.36 19.68
CA PHE A 90 20.04 -1.79 18.92
C PHE A 90 21.27 -2.72 18.90
N ASP A 91 21.47 -3.50 19.96
CA ASP A 91 22.50 -4.54 20.03
C ASP A 91 22.10 -5.85 19.30
N SER A 92 20.90 -5.89 18.76
CA SER A 92 20.33 -7.03 18.02
C SER A 92 20.22 -8.33 18.83
N LYS A 93 20.11 -8.26 20.14
CA LYS A 93 20.03 -9.44 21.03
C LYS A 93 18.61 -9.79 21.48
N THR A 94 17.70 -8.83 21.51
CA THR A 94 16.34 -9.03 22.02
C THR A 94 15.29 -8.38 21.13
N TRP A 95 14.07 -8.90 21.19
CA TRP A 95 12.90 -8.22 20.66
C TRP A 95 12.35 -7.29 21.74
N LYS A 96 12.20 -6.01 21.42
CA LYS A 96 11.54 -5.02 22.28
C LYS A 96 10.10 -4.82 21.80
N ALA A 97 9.13 -5.19 22.63
CA ALA A 97 7.73 -4.91 22.34
C ALA A 97 7.41 -3.42 22.54
N ALA A 98 6.42 -2.92 21.80
CA ALA A 98 5.89 -1.57 22.03
C ALA A 98 5.37 -1.46 23.49
N LYS A 99 5.67 -0.33 24.15
CA LYS A 99 5.36 -0.15 25.60
C LYS A 99 3.86 -0.16 25.89
N LYS A 100 3.04 0.30 24.96
CA LYS A 100 1.58 0.36 25.09
C LYS A 100 0.94 -0.55 24.04
N ALA A 101 0.14 -1.53 24.47
CA ALA A 101 -0.51 -2.46 23.55
C ALA A 101 -1.64 -1.82 22.71
N SER A 102 -2.24 -0.73 23.19
CA SER A 102 -3.35 -0.05 22.52
C SER A 102 -2.90 1.01 21.51
N VAL A 103 -1.71 1.55 21.67
CA VAL A 103 -1.19 2.69 20.89
C VAL A 103 0.24 2.41 20.51
N LEU A 104 0.58 2.55 19.24
CA LEU A 104 1.97 2.38 18.77
C LEU A 104 2.87 3.51 19.31
N VAL A 105 2.44 4.74 19.06
CA VAL A 105 3.07 5.99 19.47
C VAL A 105 1.98 7.06 19.64
N ASP A 106 2.29 8.19 20.28
CA ASP A 106 1.38 9.32 20.32
C ASP A 106 1.19 9.91 18.92
N VAL A 107 -0.08 10.05 18.50
CA VAL A 107 -0.44 10.48 17.14
C VAL A 107 -0.16 11.97 16.93
N ILE A 108 -0.28 12.78 17.96
CA ILE A 108 -0.01 14.23 17.89
C ILE A 108 1.49 14.46 17.72
N GLU A 109 2.31 13.78 18.55
CA GLU A 109 3.77 13.84 18.42
C GLU A 109 4.22 13.31 17.04
N LEU A 110 3.64 12.20 16.58
CA LEU A 110 3.96 11.62 15.28
C LEU A 110 3.59 12.56 14.13
N SER A 111 2.43 13.23 14.22
CA SER A 111 1.97 14.20 13.21
C SER A 111 2.92 15.39 13.12
N ALA A 112 3.29 15.97 14.26
CA ALA A 112 4.23 17.09 14.31
C ALA A 112 5.60 16.73 13.75
N LEU A 113 6.15 15.57 14.14
CA LEU A 113 7.43 15.08 13.65
C LEU A 113 7.39 14.79 12.14
N PHE A 114 6.30 14.21 11.65
CA PHE A 114 6.10 13.94 10.24
C PHE A 114 6.05 15.23 9.42
N GLN A 115 5.26 16.21 9.86
CA GLN A 115 5.15 17.52 9.20
C GLN A 115 6.51 18.23 9.14
N GLN A 116 7.20 18.33 10.27
CA GLN A 116 8.53 18.95 10.34
C GLN A 116 9.53 18.25 9.43
N THR A 117 9.55 16.91 9.46
CA THR A 117 10.45 16.10 8.62
C THR A 117 10.16 16.27 7.13
N PHE A 118 8.88 16.27 6.75
CA PHE A 118 8.47 16.45 5.36
C PHE A 118 8.88 17.85 4.85
N LEU A 119 8.53 18.90 5.60
CA LEU A 119 8.83 20.28 5.22
C LEU A 119 10.33 20.55 5.19
N ARG A 120 11.11 19.96 6.10
CA ARG A 120 12.58 20.03 6.07
C ARG A 120 13.12 19.38 4.80
N LEU A 121 12.70 18.15 4.47
CA LEU A 121 13.15 17.46 3.25
C LEU A 121 12.76 18.21 1.98
N LEU A 122 11.58 18.80 1.93
CA LEU A 122 11.12 19.60 0.80
C LEU A 122 11.96 20.85 0.64
N ARG A 123 12.28 21.55 1.75
CA ARG A 123 13.15 22.73 1.74
C ARG A 123 14.55 22.39 1.30
N GLU A 124 15.15 21.33 1.88
CA GLU A 124 16.49 20.86 1.48
C GLU A 124 16.57 20.57 -0.02
N THR A 125 15.54 19.92 -0.59
CA THR A 125 15.49 19.66 -2.03
C THR A 125 15.42 20.94 -2.84
N TRP A 126 14.62 21.92 -2.41
CA TRP A 126 14.53 23.20 -3.10
C TRP A 126 15.85 23.99 -3.05
N GLU A 127 16.49 24.01 -1.90
CA GLU A 127 17.73 24.79 -1.67
C GLU A 127 18.96 24.17 -2.37
N PHE A 128 19.10 22.84 -2.36
CA PHE A 128 20.32 22.16 -2.80
C PHE A 128 20.21 21.47 -4.16
N GLU A 129 19.06 20.95 -4.51
CA GLU A 129 18.87 20.22 -5.78
C GLU A 129 18.19 21.10 -6.84
N GLY A 130 17.47 22.13 -6.40
CA GLY A 130 16.57 22.94 -7.25
C GLY A 130 15.31 22.19 -7.62
N ILE A 131 14.20 22.91 -7.82
CA ILE A 131 12.95 22.36 -8.31
C ILE A 131 12.56 23.13 -9.57
N ASP A 132 12.47 22.45 -10.71
CA ASP A 132 11.98 23.03 -11.96
C ASP A 132 10.46 23.21 -11.91
N PHE A 133 9.99 24.35 -11.45
CA PHE A 133 8.56 24.64 -11.36
C PHE A 133 7.96 24.92 -12.72
N ARG A 134 6.78 24.34 -13.00
CA ARG A 134 6.07 24.47 -14.27
C ARG A 134 4.62 24.89 -14.05
N GLY A 135 4.03 25.52 -15.06
CA GLY A 135 2.65 25.93 -15.04
C GLY A 135 2.31 26.80 -13.83
N ALA A 136 1.25 26.48 -13.11
CA ALA A 136 0.80 27.25 -11.94
C ALA A 136 1.75 27.20 -10.74
N ALA A 137 2.69 26.22 -10.69
CA ALA A 137 3.70 26.15 -9.64
C ALA A 137 4.87 27.09 -9.85
N ARG A 138 5.01 27.70 -11.04
CA ARG A 138 6.15 28.58 -11.38
C ARG A 138 6.29 29.77 -10.44
N LYS A 139 5.20 30.22 -9.85
CA LYS A 139 5.25 31.31 -8.86
C LYS A 139 6.15 30.97 -7.65
N TYR A 140 6.37 29.70 -7.33
CA TYR A 140 7.22 29.27 -6.21
C TYR A 140 8.73 29.32 -6.52
N GLU A 141 9.13 29.77 -7.73
CA GLU A 141 10.49 30.23 -8.02
C GLU A 141 10.80 31.49 -7.20
N GLU A 142 9.77 32.31 -6.91
CA GLU A 142 9.89 33.48 -6.04
C GLU A 142 9.95 33.07 -4.57
N LEU A 143 10.98 33.50 -3.87
CA LEU A 143 11.23 33.17 -2.47
C LEU A 143 10.07 33.58 -1.54
N SER A 144 9.41 34.69 -1.83
CA SER A 144 8.23 35.18 -1.10
C SER A 144 7.06 34.21 -1.20
N GLU A 145 6.73 33.72 -2.39
CA GLU A 145 5.68 32.75 -2.64
C GLU A 145 6.01 31.39 -2.02
N TRP A 146 7.29 30.99 -2.11
CA TRP A 146 7.76 29.77 -1.46
C TRP A 146 7.60 29.83 0.05
N ARG A 147 8.01 30.92 0.70
CA ARG A 147 7.80 31.16 2.14
C ARG A 147 6.33 31.17 2.53
N ALA A 148 5.50 31.88 1.76
CA ALA A 148 4.06 31.93 1.99
C ALA A 148 3.41 30.53 1.89
N LEU A 149 3.86 29.67 0.97
CA LEU A 149 3.43 28.28 0.91
C LEU A 149 3.75 27.54 2.21
N PHE A 150 4.97 27.63 2.72
CA PHE A 150 5.38 26.99 3.98
C PHE A 150 4.59 27.49 5.18
N GLU A 151 4.34 28.80 5.26
CA GLU A 151 3.48 29.38 6.31
C GLU A 151 2.05 28.86 6.24
N SER A 152 1.52 28.72 5.01
CA SER A 152 0.15 28.27 4.81
C SER A 152 -0.10 26.82 5.23
N VAL A 153 0.93 26.00 5.36
CA VAL A 153 0.83 24.55 5.68
C VAL A 153 1.25 24.22 7.11
N GLN A 154 1.32 25.22 8.02
CA GLN A 154 1.72 25.01 9.41
C GLN A 154 0.64 24.38 10.29
N ASN A 155 -0.63 24.42 9.88
CA ASN A 155 -1.69 23.70 10.60
C ASN A 155 -1.34 22.21 10.72
N PRO A 156 -1.70 21.56 11.85
CA PRO A 156 -1.39 20.15 12.07
C PRO A 156 -1.87 19.26 10.92
N TRP A 157 -1.01 18.38 10.47
CA TRP A 157 -1.36 17.43 9.40
C TRP A 157 -2.07 16.21 9.97
N VAL A 158 -2.81 15.51 9.13
CA VAL A 158 -3.55 14.33 9.58
C VAL A 158 -2.66 13.10 9.54
N VAL A 159 -2.37 12.58 10.74
CA VAL A 159 -1.83 11.24 10.92
C VAL A 159 -2.85 10.43 11.70
N TYR A 160 -3.13 9.24 11.23
CA TYR A 160 -4.06 8.33 11.88
C TYR A 160 -3.35 7.03 12.21
N ALA A 161 -3.50 6.54 13.44
CA ALA A 161 -2.94 5.27 13.86
C ALA A 161 -4.02 4.44 14.55
N LYS A 162 -4.28 3.25 14.02
CA LYS A 162 -5.24 2.30 14.58
C LYS A 162 -4.59 0.94 14.77
N ARG A 163 -4.88 0.32 15.92
CA ARG A 163 -4.59 -1.09 16.11
C ARG A 163 -5.51 -1.92 15.21
N PRO A 164 -4.99 -2.79 14.35
CA PRO A 164 -5.83 -3.75 13.64
C PRO A 164 -6.52 -4.67 14.65
N SER A 165 -7.77 -4.96 14.43
CA SER A 165 -8.60 -5.75 15.35
C SER A 165 -8.18 -7.21 15.48
N THR A 166 -7.29 -7.72 14.63
CA THR A 166 -7.00 -9.15 14.53
C THR A 166 -5.61 -9.39 13.93
N GLY A 167 -4.98 -10.51 14.27
CA GLY A 167 -3.59 -10.89 14.04
C GLY A 167 -2.94 -10.73 12.64
N PRO A 168 -1.73 -11.29 12.45
CA PRO A 168 -0.88 -11.03 11.27
C PRO A 168 -1.54 -11.34 9.92
N LYS A 169 -2.33 -12.43 9.83
CA LYS A 169 -3.00 -12.84 8.58
C LYS A 169 -4.04 -11.83 8.10
N GLN A 170 -4.82 -11.27 9.04
CA GLN A 170 -5.82 -10.25 8.73
C GLN A 170 -5.17 -8.93 8.33
N THR A 171 -4.03 -8.61 8.91
CA THR A 171 -3.23 -7.44 8.51
C THR A 171 -2.76 -7.56 7.05
N LEU A 172 -2.31 -8.74 6.63
CA LEU A 172 -1.97 -9.01 5.24
C LEU A 172 -3.18 -8.95 4.31
N ALA A 173 -4.30 -9.54 4.67
CA ALA A 173 -5.53 -9.46 3.91
C ALA A 173 -6.04 -8.03 3.80
N TYR A 174 -5.87 -7.24 4.85
CA TYR A 174 -6.15 -5.81 4.85
C TYR A 174 -5.23 -5.06 3.89
N LEU A 175 -3.91 -5.30 3.95
CA LEU A 175 -2.94 -4.72 3.03
C LEU A 175 -3.17 -5.11 1.58
N SER A 176 -3.54 -6.36 1.30
CA SER A 176 -3.78 -6.81 -0.07
C SER A 176 -4.86 -5.98 -0.75
N ARG A 177 -5.88 -5.52 -0.01
CA ARG A 177 -6.90 -4.60 -0.53
C ARG A 177 -6.30 -3.26 -0.98
N TYR A 178 -5.29 -2.74 -0.28
CA TYR A 178 -4.65 -1.47 -0.63
C TYR A 178 -3.56 -1.61 -1.70
N THR A 179 -2.86 -2.74 -1.73
CA THR A 179 -1.81 -2.99 -2.72
C THR A 179 -2.35 -3.13 -4.14
N HIS A 180 -3.54 -3.71 -4.28
CA HIS A 180 -4.20 -3.95 -5.56
C HIS A 180 -5.31 -2.95 -5.88
N SER A 181 -5.58 -2.00 -4.97
CA SER A 181 -6.60 -0.98 -5.20
C SER A 181 -6.21 -0.06 -6.35
N VAL A 182 -7.17 0.20 -7.20
CA VAL A 182 -7.18 1.27 -8.21
C VAL A 182 -7.99 2.45 -7.68
N ALA A 183 -7.88 3.61 -8.30
CA ALA A 183 -8.55 4.83 -7.85
C ALA A 183 -10.07 4.67 -7.75
N ILE A 184 -10.66 3.87 -8.62
CA ILE A 184 -12.08 3.52 -8.60
C ILE A 184 -12.24 2.05 -9.03
N SER A 185 -13.12 1.33 -8.35
CA SER A 185 -13.52 -0.03 -8.73
C SER A 185 -14.81 0.02 -9.55
N GLU A 186 -14.99 -0.94 -10.42
CA GLU A 186 -16.12 -1.03 -11.35
C GLU A 186 -17.46 -0.88 -10.65
N HIS A 187 -17.67 -1.56 -9.54
CA HIS A 187 -18.94 -1.49 -8.79
C HIS A 187 -19.28 -0.10 -8.21
N ARG A 188 -18.33 0.85 -8.24
CA ARG A 188 -18.57 2.24 -7.84
C ARG A 188 -19.01 3.11 -9.00
N ILE A 189 -18.93 2.63 -10.24
CA ILE A 189 -19.48 3.30 -11.42
C ILE A 189 -20.94 2.85 -11.51
N LEU A 190 -21.86 3.76 -11.18
CA LEU A 190 -23.28 3.47 -11.13
C LEU A 190 -23.92 3.55 -12.51
N GLU A 191 -23.49 4.54 -13.33
CA GLU A 191 -24.12 4.84 -14.61
C GLU A 191 -23.11 5.48 -15.57
N LEU A 192 -23.20 5.09 -16.82
CA LEU A 192 -22.53 5.72 -17.95
C LEU A 192 -23.62 6.35 -18.84
N GLY A 193 -24.02 7.59 -18.54
CA GLY A 193 -25.01 8.34 -19.30
C GLY A 193 -24.41 8.93 -20.59
N ALA A 194 -25.20 9.70 -21.36
CA ALA A 194 -24.76 10.27 -22.63
C ALA A 194 -23.56 11.26 -22.48
N GLU A 195 -23.50 12.03 -21.41
CA GLU A 195 -22.47 13.06 -21.20
C GLU A 195 -21.70 12.92 -19.88
N LYS A 196 -22.19 12.11 -18.96
CA LYS A 196 -21.68 12.03 -17.57
C LYS A 196 -21.50 10.60 -17.11
N VAL A 197 -20.49 10.44 -16.24
CA VAL A 197 -20.29 9.24 -15.42
C VAL A 197 -20.81 9.52 -14.01
N LYS A 198 -21.68 8.67 -13.49
CA LYS A 198 -22.14 8.74 -12.12
C LYS A 198 -21.37 7.71 -11.27
N ILE A 199 -20.73 8.16 -10.22
CA ILE A 199 -19.96 7.33 -9.31
C ILE A 199 -20.49 7.41 -7.89
N GLN A 200 -20.38 6.32 -7.15
CA GLN A 200 -20.65 6.29 -5.70
C GLN A 200 -19.36 6.52 -4.92
N TYR A 201 -19.45 7.30 -3.85
CA TYR A 201 -18.36 7.51 -2.92
C TYR A 201 -18.85 7.56 -1.47
N LYS A 202 -17.94 7.29 -0.51
CA LYS A 202 -18.18 7.46 0.91
C LYS A 202 -17.76 8.86 1.32
N ASP A 203 -18.66 9.59 1.97
CA ASP A 203 -18.34 10.90 2.54
C ASP A 203 -18.04 10.74 4.03
N TYR A 204 -16.76 10.79 4.39
CA TYR A 204 -16.30 10.66 5.76
C TYR A 204 -16.57 11.91 6.63
N ALA A 205 -16.97 13.03 6.01
CA ALA A 205 -17.38 14.24 6.74
C ALA A 205 -18.88 14.22 7.08
N ASP A 206 -19.64 13.29 6.52
CA ASP A 206 -21.08 13.14 6.75
C ASP A 206 -21.39 11.71 7.20
N GLU A 207 -21.54 11.53 8.51
CA GLU A 207 -21.85 10.24 9.10
C GLU A 207 -23.36 10.03 9.27
N GLY A 208 -23.80 8.81 9.06
CA GLY A 208 -25.17 8.39 9.35
C GLY A 208 -25.41 8.22 10.85
N ALA A 209 -26.66 7.96 11.22
CA ALA A 209 -27.04 7.66 12.60
C ALA A 209 -26.36 6.39 13.17
N ASP A 210 -25.83 5.53 12.29
CA ASP A 210 -25.08 4.32 12.59
C ASP A 210 -23.56 4.58 12.79
N GLY A 211 -23.12 5.85 12.71
CA GLY A 211 -21.69 6.23 12.78
C GLY A 211 -20.88 5.81 11.57
N LEU A 212 -21.52 5.42 10.47
CA LEU A 212 -20.84 5.06 9.24
C LEU A 212 -20.89 6.21 8.22
N PRO A 213 -19.82 6.37 7.40
CA PRO A 213 -19.80 7.39 6.34
C PRO A 213 -20.94 7.19 5.35
N LYS A 214 -21.69 8.25 5.09
CA LYS A 214 -22.77 8.20 4.11
C LYS A 214 -22.26 7.92 2.71
N LYS A 215 -22.99 7.10 1.99
CA LYS A 215 -22.77 6.90 0.56
C LYS A 215 -23.45 8.01 -0.20
N LYS A 216 -22.66 8.74 -1.01
CA LYS A 216 -23.12 9.82 -1.89
C LYS A 216 -22.81 9.49 -3.34
N GLU A 217 -23.52 10.15 -4.23
CA GLU A 217 -23.32 10.05 -5.67
C GLU A 217 -22.68 11.33 -6.21
N LEU A 218 -21.82 11.18 -7.21
CA LEU A 218 -21.15 12.27 -7.89
C LEU A 218 -21.27 12.04 -9.40
N ALA A 219 -21.92 12.98 -10.09
CA ALA A 219 -22.01 12.98 -11.53
C ALA A 219 -20.91 13.89 -12.11
N LEU A 220 -20.02 13.34 -12.92
CA LEU A 220 -18.91 14.06 -13.57
C LEU A 220 -19.09 14.00 -15.09
N LYS A 221 -18.81 15.12 -15.78
CA LYS A 221 -18.64 15.08 -17.24
C LYS A 221 -17.50 14.12 -17.59
N TYR A 222 -17.55 13.44 -18.73
CA TYR A 222 -16.51 12.46 -19.11
C TYR A 222 -15.10 13.03 -19.02
N MET A 223 -14.87 14.25 -19.50
CA MET A 223 -13.56 14.89 -19.46
C MET A 223 -13.09 15.17 -18.02
N ASP A 224 -13.99 15.53 -17.11
CA ASP A 224 -13.65 15.77 -15.71
C ASP A 224 -13.34 14.47 -14.99
N PHE A 225 -14.08 13.40 -15.28
CA PHE A 225 -13.78 12.07 -14.78
C PHE A 225 -12.39 11.60 -15.24
N ILE A 226 -12.10 11.70 -16.54
CA ILE A 226 -10.79 11.35 -17.11
C ILE A 226 -9.67 12.18 -16.49
N LYS A 227 -9.84 13.53 -16.42
CA LYS A 227 -8.85 14.44 -15.81
C LYS A 227 -8.57 14.09 -14.34
N ARG A 228 -9.59 13.66 -13.58
CA ARG A 228 -9.39 13.19 -12.20
C ARG A 228 -8.65 11.86 -12.19
N PHE A 229 -9.08 10.90 -13.02
CA PHE A 229 -8.52 9.56 -13.07
C PHE A 229 -7.04 9.54 -13.47
N VAL A 230 -6.63 10.29 -14.50
CA VAL A 230 -5.23 10.30 -14.97
C VAL A 230 -4.25 10.85 -13.96
N LYS A 231 -4.69 11.69 -13.00
CA LYS A 231 -3.85 12.17 -11.89
C LYS A 231 -3.39 11.06 -10.94
N HIS A 232 -4.02 9.89 -11.01
CA HIS A 232 -3.69 8.74 -10.18
C HIS A 232 -2.76 7.74 -10.87
N ILE A 233 -2.42 8.00 -12.14
CA ILE A 233 -1.40 7.23 -12.87
C ILE A 233 -0.04 7.64 -12.32
N LEU A 234 0.65 6.66 -11.76
CA LEU A 234 1.97 6.91 -11.18
C LEU A 234 3.04 7.10 -12.27
N PRO A 235 4.10 7.86 -11.99
CA PRO A 235 5.23 7.97 -12.90
C PRO A 235 5.81 6.60 -13.25
N SER A 236 6.31 6.46 -14.49
CA SER A 236 6.92 5.21 -14.94
C SER A 236 8.02 4.74 -13.99
N GLY A 237 8.02 3.45 -13.66
CA GLY A 237 8.98 2.82 -12.75
C GLY A 237 8.84 3.22 -11.27
N PHE A 238 7.81 4.00 -10.91
CA PHE A 238 7.63 4.40 -9.52
C PHE A 238 7.13 3.24 -8.65
N GLN A 239 7.88 2.90 -7.60
CA GLN A 239 7.50 1.86 -6.66
C GLN A 239 6.43 2.35 -5.70
N LYS A 240 5.19 1.87 -5.91
CA LYS A 240 4.01 2.16 -5.07
C LYS A 240 4.12 1.58 -3.67
N ILE A 241 4.87 0.48 -3.50
CA ILE A 241 5.01 -0.26 -2.25
C ILE A 241 6.48 -0.23 -1.85
N ARG A 242 6.75 0.20 -0.61
CA ARG A 242 8.12 0.24 -0.08
C ARG A 242 8.23 -0.42 1.28
N TYR A 243 9.37 -1.05 1.52
CA TYR A 243 9.71 -1.78 2.74
C TYR A 243 10.88 -1.12 3.44
N TYR A 244 10.75 -0.90 4.73
CA TYR A 244 11.74 -0.18 5.53
C TYR A 244 12.14 -0.95 6.78
N GLY A 245 13.28 -0.58 7.36
CA GLY A 245 13.78 -1.11 8.62
C GLY A 245 14.04 -2.62 8.55
N ILE A 246 13.50 -3.39 9.49
CA ILE A 246 13.68 -4.85 9.51
C ILE A 246 13.15 -5.55 8.26
N TRP A 247 12.21 -4.93 7.53
CA TRP A 247 11.64 -5.47 6.28
C TRP A 247 12.33 -4.99 5.00
N ALA A 248 13.30 -4.08 5.10
CA ALA A 248 14.08 -3.68 3.93
C ALA A 248 14.76 -4.90 3.29
N ALA A 249 14.89 -4.89 1.96
CA ALA A 249 15.45 -6.03 1.22
C ALA A 249 16.82 -6.46 1.75
N SER A 250 17.68 -5.51 2.12
CA SER A 250 19.00 -5.74 2.73
C SER A 250 18.94 -6.41 4.11
N ASN A 251 17.84 -6.25 4.84
CA ASN A 251 17.71 -6.70 6.23
C ASN A 251 16.94 -8.03 6.38
N ARG A 252 16.40 -8.60 5.29
CA ARG A 252 15.58 -9.81 5.35
C ARG A 252 16.33 -11.02 5.88
N LYS A 253 17.55 -11.24 5.37
CA LYS A 253 18.40 -12.38 5.77
C LYS A 253 19.14 -12.15 7.08
N THR A 254 19.11 -10.94 7.60
CA THR A 254 19.82 -10.53 8.82
C THR A 254 18.86 -10.16 9.94
N LYS A 255 18.39 -8.91 9.96
CA LYS A 255 17.55 -8.38 11.05
C LYS A 255 16.20 -9.08 11.15
N LEU A 256 15.50 -9.31 10.01
CA LEU A 256 14.22 -10.01 10.04
C LEU A 256 14.36 -11.46 10.49
N ALA A 257 15.38 -12.18 10.00
CA ALA A 257 15.65 -13.55 10.44
C ALA A 257 15.96 -13.62 11.95
N LYS A 258 16.71 -12.64 12.47
CA LYS A 258 16.93 -12.51 13.93
C LYS A 258 15.64 -12.28 14.71
N CYS A 259 14.78 -11.37 14.22
CA CYS A 259 13.47 -11.13 14.84
C CYS A 259 12.62 -12.41 14.88
N GLN A 260 12.60 -13.16 13.78
CA GLN A 260 11.88 -14.44 13.70
C GLN A 260 12.43 -15.46 14.72
N ALA A 261 13.73 -15.60 14.83
CA ALA A 261 14.37 -16.48 15.79
C ALA A 261 14.06 -16.08 17.25
N LEU A 262 14.19 -14.79 17.58
CA LEU A 262 13.89 -14.26 18.92
C LEU A 262 12.43 -14.43 19.33
N LEU A 263 11.53 -14.38 18.37
CA LEU A 263 10.09 -14.58 18.58
C LEU A 263 9.66 -16.05 18.44
N GLN A 264 10.62 -16.98 18.32
CA GLN A 264 10.38 -18.41 18.11
C GLN A 264 9.40 -18.68 16.93
N HIS A 265 9.46 -17.81 15.92
CA HIS A 265 8.60 -17.89 14.76
C HIS A 265 9.28 -18.67 13.64
N VAL A 266 8.79 -19.87 13.38
CA VAL A 266 9.20 -20.65 12.21
C VAL A 266 8.30 -20.22 11.03
N PRO A 267 8.86 -19.56 10.01
CA PRO A 267 8.07 -19.22 8.83
C PRO A 267 7.49 -20.48 8.19
N LEU A 268 6.22 -20.44 7.82
CA LEU A 268 5.59 -21.54 7.11
C LEU A 268 6.33 -21.77 5.77
N GLN A 269 7.16 -22.79 5.70
CA GLN A 269 7.77 -23.20 4.45
C GLN A 269 6.70 -23.86 3.59
N LEU A 270 6.14 -23.11 2.64
CA LEU A 270 5.25 -23.65 1.63
C LEU A 270 6.08 -24.48 0.66
N THR A 271 6.17 -25.77 0.92
CA THR A 271 6.71 -26.74 -0.03
C THR A 271 5.78 -26.79 -1.25
N MET A 272 6.31 -27.19 -2.42
CA MET A 272 5.48 -27.39 -3.62
C MET A 272 4.31 -28.34 -3.34
N LYS A 273 4.50 -29.33 -2.47
CA LYS A 273 3.44 -30.25 -2.03
C LYS A 273 2.32 -29.49 -1.30
N ALA A 274 2.66 -28.58 -0.39
CA ALA A 274 1.66 -27.76 0.32
C ALA A 274 0.95 -26.77 -0.61
N ILE A 275 1.66 -26.17 -1.56
CA ILE A 275 1.06 -25.29 -2.58
C ILE A 275 0.06 -26.06 -3.43
N LYS A 276 0.44 -27.24 -3.93
CA LYS A 276 -0.43 -28.12 -4.71
C LYS A 276 -1.68 -28.52 -3.94
N ALA A 277 -1.55 -28.87 -2.65
CA ALA A 277 -2.70 -29.19 -1.79
C ALA A 277 -3.65 -27.99 -1.62
N ILE A 278 -3.13 -26.77 -1.41
CA ILE A 278 -3.94 -25.54 -1.30
C ILE A 278 -4.68 -25.25 -2.60
N VAL A 279 -4.02 -25.40 -3.77
CA VAL A 279 -4.63 -25.21 -5.07
C VAL A 279 -5.78 -26.21 -5.28
N LYS A 280 -5.55 -27.48 -4.99
CA LYS A 280 -6.59 -28.52 -5.08
C LYS A 280 -7.77 -28.21 -4.17
N GLN A 281 -7.53 -27.82 -2.93
CA GLN A 281 -8.58 -27.50 -1.96
C GLN A 281 -9.39 -26.25 -2.33
N LYS A 282 -8.71 -25.18 -2.78
CA LYS A 282 -9.37 -23.88 -3.02
C LYS A 282 -9.97 -23.74 -4.42
N LEU A 283 -9.40 -24.40 -5.42
CA LEU A 283 -9.78 -24.23 -6.81
C LEU A 283 -10.44 -25.48 -7.40
N GLY A 284 -10.45 -26.61 -6.67
CA GLY A 284 -10.93 -27.90 -7.17
C GLY A 284 -10.07 -28.49 -8.31
N ILE A 285 -8.93 -27.86 -8.61
CA ILE A 285 -8.03 -28.27 -9.69
C ILE A 285 -6.89 -29.07 -9.08
N ASP A 286 -6.64 -30.28 -9.57
CA ASP A 286 -5.47 -31.04 -9.19
C ASP A 286 -4.27 -30.59 -10.04
N PRO A 287 -3.31 -29.83 -9.46
CA PRO A 287 -2.17 -29.34 -10.22
C PRO A 287 -1.07 -30.41 -10.39
N THR A 288 -1.34 -31.67 -10.07
CA THR A 288 -0.42 -32.79 -10.24
C THR A 288 -0.72 -33.60 -11.50
N VAL A 289 -1.83 -33.30 -12.17
CA VAL A 289 -2.23 -33.99 -13.40
C VAL A 289 -2.67 -32.97 -14.44
N CYS A 290 -2.41 -33.27 -15.69
CA CYS A 290 -2.90 -32.48 -16.82
C CYS A 290 -4.43 -32.58 -16.90
N SER A 291 -5.11 -31.41 -16.89
CA SER A 291 -6.58 -31.37 -16.98
C SER A 291 -7.13 -31.83 -18.33
N GLY A 292 -6.30 -31.87 -19.39
CA GLY A 292 -6.70 -32.30 -20.71
C GLY A 292 -6.50 -33.79 -20.97
N CYS A 293 -5.36 -34.38 -20.53
CA CYS A 293 -5.03 -35.79 -20.83
C CYS A 293 -4.84 -36.65 -19.57
N GLY A 294 -4.89 -36.11 -18.37
CA GLY A 294 -4.72 -36.84 -17.11
C GLY A 294 -3.27 -37.27 -16.82
N SER A 295 -2.28 -36.91 -17.66
CA SER A 295 -0.88 -37.25 -17.41
C SER A 295 -0.36 -36.61 -16.13
N ALA A 296 0.46 -37.34 -15.38
CA ALA A 296 1.20 -36.86 -14.22
C ALA A 296 2.59 -36.30 -14.60
N ASP A 297 3.02 -36.48 -15.83
CA ASP A 297 4.29 -35.92 -16.33
C ASP A 297 4.12 -34.46 -16.71
N LEU A 298 4.17 -33.61 -15.66
CA LEU A 298 4.05 -32.16 -15.78
C LEU A 298 5.35 -31.49 -15.36
N VAL A 299 5.92 -30.71 -16.25
CA VAL A 299 6.96 -29.72 -15.87
C VAL A 299 6.26 -28.49 -15.27
N THR A 300 6.51 -28.22 -14.00
CA THR A 300 5.93 -27.08 -13.30
C THR A 300 6.97 -25.99 -13.15
N GLU A 301 6.80 -24.88 -13.86
CA GLU A 301 7.61 -23.68 -13.67
C GLU A 301 6.85 -22.67 -12.80
N ILE A 302 7.53 -22.07 -11.79
CA ILE A 302 6.98 -20.98 -11.01
C ILE A 302 7.26 -19.68 -11.75
N VAL A 303 6.32 -19.24 -12.57
CA VAL A 303 6.39 -17.92 -13.18
C VAL A 303 5.91 -16.87 -12.18
N ALA A 304 6.71 -15.82 -11.95
CA ALA A 304 6.26 -14.68 -11.15
C ALA A 304 5.01 -14.07 -11.82
N PRO A 305 3.90 -13.91 -11.08
CA PRO A 305 2.68 -13.36 -11.67
C PRO A 305 2.96 -11.95 -12.20
N THR A 306 2.67 -11.70 -13.46
CA THR A 306 2.65 -10.35 -14.02
C THR A 306 1.49 -9.57 -13.41
N LEU A 307 1.62 -8.25 -13.33
CA LEU A 307 0.59 -7.33 -12.78
C LEU A 307 -0.81 -7.58 -13.39
N MET A 308 -0.87 -8.06 -14.62
CA MET A 308 -2.10 -8.40 -15.32
C MET A 308 -2.80 -9.66 -14.75
N MET A 309 -2.06 -10.63 -14.22
CA MET A 309 -2.62 -11.84 -13.60
C MET A 309 -3.14 -11.60 -12.19
N LEU A 310 -2.58 -10.63 -11.45
CA LEU A 310 -3.00 -10.30 -10.08
C LEU A 310 -4.31 -9.51 -10.04
N GLY A 311 -4.66 -8.77 -11.12
CA GLY A 311 -5.93 -8.04 -11.24
C GLY A 311 -7.13 -8.92 -11.65
N MET A 312 -6.91 -10.13 -12.17
CA MET A 312 -7.98 -11.01 -12.66
C MET A 312 -8.57 -11.97 -11.60
N ILE A 313 -8.14 -11.86 -10.34
CA ILE A 313 -8.53 -12.79 -9.27
C ILE A 313 -9.51 -12.15 -8.29
N ASP A 314 -10.58 -11.57 -8.77
CA ASP A 314 -11.81 -11.38 -8.00
C ASP A 314 -12.73 -12.59 -8.19
N GLN A 315 -13.28 -13.08 -7.08
CA GLN A 315 -14.04 -14.33 -7.03
C GLN A 315 -15.26 -14.35 -7.99
N ARG A 316 -15.91 -13.18 -8.20
CA ARG A 316 -17.03 -13.01 -9.13
C ARG A 316 -16.62 -13.01 -10.62
N SER A 317 -15.45 -12.47 -10.94
CA SER A 317 -14.90 -12.50 -12.30
C SER A 317 -14.53 -13.92 -12.73
N ARG A 318 -14.18 -14.80 -11.78
CA ARG A 318 -13.89 -16.22 -12.04
C ARG A 318 -15.13 -17.01 -12.40
N GLU A 319 -16.22 -16.84 -11.68
CA GLU A 319 -17.50 -17.55 -11.95
C GLU A 319 -18.06 -17.14 -13.32
N ASN A 320 -17.98 -15.86 -13.67
CA ASN A 320 -18.45 -15.35 -14.96
C ASN A 320 -17.54 -15.75 -16.14
N ALA A 321 -16.22 -15.81 -15.95
CA ALA A 321 -15.29 -16.26 -16.98
C ALA A 321 -15.37 -17.78 -17.19
N MET A 322 -15.51 -18.57 -16.12
CA MET A 322 -15.70 -20.02 -16.20
C MET A 322 -17.01 -20.42 -16.88
N ASN A 323 -18.08 -19.63 -16.69
CA ASN A 323 -19.40 -19.95 -17.26
C ASN A 323 -19.59 -19.49 -18.71
N LYS A 324 -18.76 -18.56 -19.21
CA LYS A 324 -18.87 -17.99 -20.57
C LYS A 324 -17.81 -18.46 -21.57
N ALA A 325 -16.75 -19.12 -21.13
CA ALA A 325 -15.68 -19.59 -22.02
C ALA A 325 -15.89 -21.03 -22.49
N PRO A 326 -15.59 -21.35 -23.76
CA PRO A 326 -15.58 -22.74 -24.26
C PRO A 326 -14.59 -23.58 -23.44
N PRO A 327 -14.77 -24.91 -23.36
CA PRO A 327 -13.93 -25.79 -22.53
C PRO A 327 -12.42 -25.63 -22.72
N GLU A 328 -12.01 -25.36 -23.96
CA GLU A 328 -10.59 -25.21 -24.34
C GLU A 328 -9.96 -23.87 -23.91
N SER A 329 -10.75 -22.84 -23.66
CA SER A 329 -10.27 -21.50 -23.23
C SER A 329 -10.27 -21.30 -21.72
N ARG A 330 -10.84 -22.22 -20.94
CA ARG A 330 -10.94 -22.12 -19.47
C ARG A 330 -9.61 -22.22 -18.73
N LEU A 331 -8.56 -22.66 -19.39
CA LEU A 331 -7.22 -22.85 -18.81
C LEU A 331 -6.28 -21.65 -18.99
N VAL A 332 -6.58 -20.73 -19.88
CA VAL A 332 -5.69 -19.60 -20.23
C VAL A 332 -5.65 -18.52 -19.13
N GLY A 333 -6.56 -18.53 -18.17
CA GLY A 333 -6.64 -17.54 -17.10
C GLY A 333 -5.78 -17.83 -15.86
N LEU A 334 -5.13 -18.99 -15.75
CA LEU A 334 -4.44 -19.45 -14.53
C LEU A 334 -2.91 -19.57 -14.67
N GLY A 335 -2.30 -18.75 -15.49
CA GLY A 335 -0.87 -18.81 -15.79
C GLY A 335 -0.56 -19.80 -16.90
N LYS A 336 0.17 -19.38 -17.91
CA LYS A 336 0.67 -20.29 -18.93
C LYS A 336 1.60 -21.29 -18.25
N TRP A 337 1.16 -22.53 -18.20
CA TRP A 337 2.04 -23.66 -18.01
C TRP A 337 2.76 -23.85 -19.36
N VAL A 338 4.04 -23.56 -19.41
CA VAL A 338 4.83 -23.82 -20.60
C VAL A 338 5.39 -25.22 -20.44
N GLU A 339 4.92 -26.14 -21.24
CA GLU A 339 5.62 -27.40 -21.43
C GLU A 339 6.93 -27.08 -22.17
N VAL A 340 8.05 -27.31 -21.50
CA VAL A 340 9.34 -27.41 -22.18
C VAL A 340 9.54 -28.91 -22.43
N GLY A 341 9.33 -29.32 -23.66
CA GLY A 341 9.65 -30.69 -24.10
C GLY A 341 11.12 -30.98 -23.87
N ALA A 342 11.42 -32.20 -23.48
CA ALA A 342 12.75 -32.75 -23.29
C ALA A 342 13.60 -32.71 -24.55
#